data_ad7f76bd03431abcce9183ab6083528a
#
_entry.id   ad7f76bd03431abcce9183ab6083528a
#
_cell.length_a   1.000
_cell.length_b   1.000
_cell.length_c   1.000
_cell.angle_alpha   90.00
_cell.angle_beta   90.00
_cell.angle_gamma   90.00
#
_symmetry.space_group_name_H-M   'P 1'
#
loop_
_entity.id
_entity.type
_entity.pdbx_description
1 polymer ?
#
loop_
_entity_poly.entity_id
_entity_poly.type
_entity_poly.pdbx_seq_one_letter_code
_entity_poly.pdbx_strand_id
1 'polypeptide(L)'
;MLQLVTQTIESIQKNKQLSSSEIENAKQIFEHNTHVTLSEGAKKITLQIENSKELLVVQISVNEGDMLIAKINGKYEEWNIYSLVALFVIEEEFKDKTLSDGRKYTREGMRKRVLEERMDKAKKASYKVQLANNLYGEHTLINEKGRSYKITLHDFKDKTGYINNIDWKTNKLGTTKHIMYLFNYLEENQAQTQKLLKTFPFIDIYTDPLNDYKISWFYPETLDPFEEKLLKSYFKNQTFIEDSQLPSFFSFINKARDFERIKIREEVFEKMETYFETNELDQIKQQTTLNFDSIKATLYPYQKEGVAFSVFKKAVIIADEMGLGKTLQAISTAILKKDIFSFKKTLVICPASVKNQWKNEVLKFTDEKAVVIEGAPDERNALYANDDSFFHIINYETVLRDLPFINKAHYDFVILDEAQKIKNYETRTA
;
A
#
# COMPACT_ATOMS: atom_id res chain seq x y z
N MET A 1 -0.69 -9.34 -22.84
CA MET A 1 -1.52 -10.58 -22.94
C MET A 1 -2.32 -10.61 -24.25
N LEU A 2 -3.14 -9.62 -24.61
CA LEU A 2 -3.95 -9.65 -25.86
C LEU A 2 -3.13 -9.96 -27.12
N GLN A 3 -1.99 -9.28 -27.32
CA GLN A 3 -1.12 -9.55 -28.49
C GLN A 3 -0.62 -11.00 -28.51
N LEU A 4 -0.29 -11.58 -27.36
CA LEU A 4 0.10 -12.99 -27.25
C LEU A 4 -1.08 -13.94 -27.55
N VAL A 5 -2.28 -13.57 -27.12
CA VAL A 5 -3.51 -14.34 -27.39
C VAL A 5 -3.78 -14.38 -28.87
N THR A 6 -3.82 -13.23 -29.56
CA THR A 6 -4.04 -13.16 -31.02
C THR A 6 -2.96 -13.95 -31.79
N GLN A 7 -1.67 -13.76 -31.42
CA GLN A 7 -0.58 -14.51 -32.05
C GLN A 7 -0.69 -16.03 -31.82
N THR A 8 -1.15 -16.44 -30.62
CA THR A 8 -1.33 -17.86 -30.32
C THR A 8 -2.49 -18.47 -31.11
N ILE A 9 -3.62 -17.75 -31.20
CA ILE A 9 -4.76 -18.19 -32.04
C ILE A 9 -4.33 -18.37 -33.52
N GLU A 10 -3.62 -17.38 -34.08
CA GLU A 10 -3.09 -17.47 -35.45
C GLU A 10 -2.12 -18.63 -35.61
N SER A 11 -1.25 -18.87 -34.60
CA SER A 11 -0.30 -19.99 -34.60
C SER A 11 -1.00 -21.36 -34.61
N ILE A 12 -2.04 -21.51 -33.73
CA ILE A 12 -2.86 -22.74 -33.65
C ILE A 12 -3.50 -23.04 -35.01
N GLN A 13 -4.04 -22.02 -35.68
CA GLN A 13 -4.68 -22.16 -37.00
C GLN A 13 -3.66 -22.46 -38.09
N LYS A 14 -2.56 -21.73 -38.14
CA LYS A 14 -1.52 -21.87 -39.15
C LYS A 14 -0.78 -23.22 -39.09
N ASN A 15 -0.48 -23.67 -37.86
CA ASN A 15 0.27 -24.90 -37.64
C ASN A 15 -0.63 -26.14 -37.59
N LYS A 16 -1.94 -26.00 -37.83
CA LYS A 16 -2.92 -27.09 -37.80
C LYS A 16 -2.88 -27.91 -36.51
N GLN A 17 -2.62 -27.25 -35.37
CA GLN A 17 -2.61 -27.90 -34.05
C GLN A 17 -4.00 -28.40 -33.66
N LEU A 18 -5.06 -27.79 -34.20
CA LEU A 18 -6.44 -28.23 -34.12
C LEU A 18 -7.01 -28.37 -35.54
N SER A 19 -7.91 -29.35 -35.74
CA SER A 19 -8.62 -29.55 -37.00
C SER A 19 -9.65 -28.43 -37.22
N SER A 20 -10.05 -28.22 -38.48
CA SER A 20 -11.07 -27.23 -38.82
C SER A 20 -12.40 -27.47 -38.09
N SER A 21 -12.76 -28.75 -37.84
CA SER A 21 -13.96 -29.12 -37.07
C SER A 21 -13.84 -28.80 -35.59
N GLU A 22 -12.66 -28.92 -35.00
CA GLU A 22 -12.41 -28.55 -33.60
C GLU A 22 -12.44 -27.04 -33.40
N ILE A 23 -11.89 -26.28 -34.35
CA ILE A 23 -11.94 -24.80 -34.34
C ILE A 23 -13.39 -24.31 -34.43
N GLU A 24 -14.19 -24.91 -35.31
CA GLU A 24 -15.60 -24.58 -35.48
C GLU A 24 -16.41 -24.93 -34.24
N ASN A 25 -16.13 -26.08 -33.60
CA ASN A 25 -16.74 -26.47 -32.36
C ASN A 25 -16.37 -25.50 -31.20
N ALA A 26 -15.11 -25.04 -31.12
CA ALA A 26 -14.70 -24.04 -30.15
C ALA A 26 -15.45 -22.71 -30.33
N LYS A 27 -15.68 -22.27 -31.56
CA LYS A 27 -16.48 -21.08 -31.87
C LYS A 27 -17.94 -21.24 -31.42
N GLN A 28 -18.56 -22.38 -31.70
CA GLN A 28 -19.93 -22.67 -31.27
C GLN A 28 -20.08 -22.66 -29.77
N ILE A 29 -19.13 -23.28 -29.03
CA ILE A 29 -19.12 -23.22 -27.54
C ILE A 29 -18.96 -21.78 -27.05
N PHE A 30 -18.10 -20.99 -27.67
CA PHE A 30 -17.91 -19.58 -27.34
C PHE A 30 -19.19 -18.76 -27.58
N GLU A 31 -19.84 -18.91 -28.71
CA GLU A 31 -21.07 -18.20 -29.11
C GLU A 31 -22.29 -18.56 -28.23
N HIS A 32 -22.35 -19.78 -27.67
CA HIS A 32 -23.43 -20.20 -26.76
C HIS A 32 -23.26 -19.65 -25.34
N ASN A 33 -22.22 -18.88 -25.07
CA ASN A 33 -22.00 -18.13 -23.82
C ASN A 33 -22.00 -19.00 -22.55
N THR A 34 -21.46 -20.20 -22.63
CA THR A 34 -21.39 -21.18 -21.53
C THR A 34 -20.09 -21.03 -20.70
N HIS A 35 -19.59 -19.80 -20.53
CA HIS A 35 -18.35 -19.52 -19.82
C HIS A 35 -18.52 -18.42 -18.76
N VAL A 36 -17.74 -18.53 -17.68
CA VAL A 36 -17.68 -17.51 -16.59
C VAL A 36 -16.22 -17.24 -16.26
N THR A 37 -15.83 -15.98 -16.24
CA THR A 37 -14.50 -15.56 -15.79
C THR A 37 -14.44 -15.62 -14.26
N LEU A 38 -13.66 -16.56 -13.70
CA LEU A 38 -13.50 -16.76 -12.26
C LEU A 38 -12.47 -15.82 -11.65
N SER A 39 -11.38 -15.54 -12.36
CA SER A 39 -10.35 -14.60 -11.91
C SER A 39 -9.58 -14.01 -13.08
N GLU A 40 -9.23 -12.73 -12.96
CA GLU A 40 -8.48 -11.97 -13.95
C GLU A 40 -7.23 -11.36 -13.28
N GLY A 41 -6.05 -11.57 -13.87
CA GLY A 41 -4.79 -10.98 -13.43
C GLY A 41 -3.92 -10.62 -14.62
N ALA A 42 -2.90 -9.79 -14.40
CA ALA A 42 -2.03 -9.26 -15.47
C ALA A 42 -1.35 -10.34 -16.34
N LYS A 43 -1.07 -11.51 -15.77
CA LYS A 43 -0.37 -12.63 -16.45
C LYS A 43 -1.13 -13.95 -16.39
N LYS A 44 -2.37 -13.97 -15.88
CA LYS A 44 -3.11 -15.19 -15.63
C LYS A 44 -4.60 -14.92 -15.62
N ILE A 45 -5.36 -15.67 -16.40
CA ILE A 45 -6.83 -15.64 -16.41
C ILE A 45 -7.33 -17.06 -16.17
N THR A 46 -8.36 -17.19 -15.35
CA THR A 46 -9.03 -18.45 -15.06
C THR A 46 -10.49 -18.34 -15.43
N LEU A 47 -10.94 -19.24 -16.28
CA LEU A 47 -12.31 -19.33 -16.78
C LEU A 47 -12.94 -20.66 -16.37
N GLN A 48 -14.23 -20.66 -16.14
CA GLN A 48 -15.04 -21.85 -16.02
C GLN A 48 -15.86 -21.98 -17.29
N ILE A 49 -15.74 -23.13 -17.96
CA ILE A 49 -16.47 -23.43 -19.18
C ILE A 49 -17.39 -24.62 -18.90
N GLU A 50 -18.67 -24.44 -19.19
CA GLU A 50 -19.67 -25.51 -19.05
C GLU A 50 -19.73 -26.31 -20.36
N ASN A 51 -19.50 -27.61 -20.24
CA ASN A 51 -19.75 -28.57 -21.30
C ASN A 51 -20.96 -29.44 -20.90
N SER A 52 -21.69 -29.97 -21.85
CA SER A 52 -22.90 -30.79 -21.64
C SER A 52 -22.75 -31.96 -20.65
N LYS A 53 -21.51 -32.25 -20.17
CA LYS A 53 -21.22 -33.36 -19.24
C LYS A 53 -20.40 -32.94 -18.01
N GLU A 54 -19.64 -31.83 -18.06
CA GLU A 54 -18.72 -31.45 -16.98
C GLU A 54 -18.47 -29.94 -16.97
N LEU A 55 -18.13 -29.42 -15.79
CA LEU A 55 -17.62 -28.07 -15.58
C LEU A 55 -16.09 -28.13 -15.64
N LEU A 56 -15.50 -27.42 -16.60
CA LEU A 56 -14.05 -27.37 -16.79
C LEU A 56 -13.49 -26.03 -16.33
N VAL A 57 -12.44 -26.08 -15.53
CA VAL A 57 -11.67 -24.90 -15.12
C VAL A 57 -10.46 -24.77 -16.06
N VAL A 58 -10.49 -23.76 -16.92
CA VAL A 58 -9.41 -23.47 -17.88
C VAL A 58 -8.62 -22.26 -17.42
N GLN A 59 -7.33 -22.42 -17.30
CA GLN A 59 -6.41 -21.38 -16.89
C GLN A 59 -5.41 -21.08 -18.02
N ILE A 60 -5.37 -19.82 -18.45
CA ILE A 60 -4.39 -19.34 -19.41
C ILE A 60 -3.41 -18.43 -18.65
N SER A 61 -2.12 -18.68 -18.77
CA SER A 61 -1.06 -17.88 -18.11
C SER A 61 0.14 -17.68 -19.01
N VAL A 62 0.90 -16.61 -18.74
CA VAL A 62 2.17 -16.31 -19.41
C VAL A 62 3.30 -16.95 -18.62
N ASN A 63 4.14 -17.77 -19.27
CA ASN A 63 5.33 -18.37 -18.66
C ASN A 63 6.52 -17.40 -18.64
N GLU A 64 7.65 -17.85 -18.09
CA GLU A 64 8.89 -17.06 -17.99
C GLU A 64 9.50 -16.69 -19.35
N GLY A 65 9.13 -17.41 -20.43
CA GLY A 65 9.55 -17.13 -21.80
C GLY A 65 8.56 -16.28 -22.61
N ASP A 66 7.64 -15.56 -21.94
CA ASP A 66 6.58 -14.75 -22.58
C ASP A 66 5.69 -15.53 -23.58
N MET A 67 5.49 -16.82 -23.35
CA MET A 67 4.56 -17.64 -24.12
C MET A 67 3.33 -17.98 -23.28
N LEU A 68 2.18 -18.13 -23.95
CA LEU A 68 0.96 -18.59 -23.32
C LEU A 68 1.00 -20.10 -23.09
N ILE A 69 0.56 -20.54 -21.93
CA ILE A 69 0.36 -21.91 -21.52
C ILE A 69 -1.05 -22.11 -21.00
N ALA A 70 -1.62 -23.29 -21.27
CA ALA A 70 -2.94 -23.67 -20.80
C ALA A 70 -2.85 -24.75 -19.72
N LYS A 71 -3.74 -24.65 -18.72
CA LYS A 71 -4.02 -25.71 -17.75
C LYS A 71 -5.52 -25.96 -17.73
N ILE A 72 -5.93 -27.22 -17.77
CA ILE A 72 -7.31 -27.62 -17.61
C ILE A 72 -7.42 -28.47 -16.35
N ASN A 73 -8.33 -28.08 -15.45
CA ASN A 73 -8.50 -28.71 -14.11
C ASN A 73 -7.14 -28.85 -13.36
N GLY A 74 -6.28 -27.82 -13.50
CA GLY A 74 -4.97 -27.75 -12.84
C GLY A 74 -3.82 -28.50 -13.52
N LYS A 75 -4.06 -29.26 -14.59
CA LYS A 75 -3.02 -29.98 -15.35
C LYS A 75 -2.63 -29.19 -16.59
N TYR A 76 -1.34 -29.22 -16.93
CA TYR A 76 -0.83 -28.68 -18.20
C TYR A 76 -1.39 -29.51 -19.35
N GLU A 77 -1.91 -28.84 -20.36
CA GLU A 77 -2.48 -29.46 -21.54
C GLU A 77 -1.94 -28.75 -22.79
N GLU A 78 -1.79 -29.51 -23.88
CA GLU A 78 -1.63 -28.93 -25.20
C GLU A 78 -2.89 -28.18 -25.62
N TRP A 79 -2.79 -27.31 -26.62
CA TRP A 79 -3.94 -26.56 -27.12
C TRP A 79 -5.04 -27.49 -27.56
N ASN A 80 -6.23 -27.32 -27.03
CA ASN A 80 -7.42 -28.08 -27.33
C ASN A 80 -8.66 -27.16 -27.46
N ILE A 81 -9.81 -27.72 -27.73
CA ILE A 81 -11.06 -26.98 -27.97
C ILE A 81 -11.33 -25.99 -26.82
N TYR A 82 -11.20 -26.39 -25.55
CA TYR A 82 -11.54 -25.56 -24.39
C TYR A 82 -10.50 -24.46 -24.12
N SER A 83 -9.24 -24.75 -24.33
CA SER A 83 -8.21 -23.72 -24.26
C SER A 83 -8.36 -22.69 -25.38
N LEU A 84 -8.83 -23.11 -26.57
CA LEU A 84 -9.14 -22.18 -27.67
C LEU A 84 -10.39 -21.33 -27.36
N VAL A 85 -11.44 -21.91 -26.76
CA VAL A 85 -12.59 -21.12 -26.23
C VAL A 85 -12.10 -20.07 -25.24
N ALA A 86 -11.25 -20.44 -24.30
CA ALA A 86 -10.68 -19.49 -23.35
C ALA A 86 -9.89 -18.36 -24.02
N LEU A 87 -9.14 -18.64 -25.10
CA LEU A 87 -8.45 -17.61 -25.88
C LEU A 87 -9.45 -16.67 -26.57
N PHE A 88 -10.55 -17.18 -27.15
CA PHE A 88 -11.60 -16.34 -27.75
C PHE A 88 -12.28 -15.44 -26.73
N VAL A 89 -12.61 -15.97 -25.56
CA VAL A 89 -13.19 -15.17 -24.45
C VAL A 89 -12.24 -14.04 -24.06
N ILE A 90 -10.95 -14.36 -23.87
CA ILE A 90 -9.94 -13.37 -23.53
C ILE A 90 -9.79 -12.33 -24.64
N GLU A 91 -9.78 -12.75 -25.91
CA GLU A 91 -9.66 -11.84 -27.04
C GLU A 91 -10.85 -10.86 -27.09
N GLU A 92 -12.08 -11.35 -26.89
CA GLU A 92 -13.28 -10.50 -26.90
C GLU A 92 -13.36 -9.58 -25.68
N GLU A 93 -13.19 -10.11 -24.48
CA GLU A 93 -13.23 -9.30 -23.25
C GLU A 93 -12.15 -8.20 -23.23
N PHE A 94 -10.96 -8.50 -23.77
CA PHE A 94 -9.89 -7.50 -23.84
C PHE A 94 -10.02 -6.60 -25.07
N LYS A 95 -10.67 -7.05 -26.14
CA LYS A 95 -10.96 -6.23 -27.32
C LYS A 95 -11.97 -5.13 -26.99
N ASP A 96 -13.02 -5.44 -26.24
CA ASP A 96 -14.00 -4.45 -25.79
C ASP A 96 -13.42 -3.50 -24.74
N LYS A 97 -12.60 -4.00 -23.81
CA LYS A 97 -11.88 -3.15 -22.85
C LYS A 97 -10.86 -2.22 -23.52
N THR A 98 -10.34 -2.58 -24.68
CA THR A 98 -9.44 -1.73 -25.48
C THR A 98 -10.19 -0.75 -26.41
N LEU A 99 -11.40 -1.08 -26.84
CA LEU A 99 -12.18 -0.28 -27.79
C LEU A 99 -12.99 0.84 -27.12
N SER A 100 -13.34 0.72 -25.82
CA SER A 100 -14.16 1.74 -25.17
C SER A 100 -13.45 3.08 -24.94
N ASP A 101 -12.10 3.14 -24.90
CA ASP A 101 -11.37 4.40 -24.75
C ASP A 101 -9.99 4.47 -25.43
N GLY A 102 -9.60 3.46 -26.23
CA GLY A 102 -8.34 3.45 -26.99
C GLY A 102 -7.05 3.36 -26.15
N ARG A 103 -7.13 3.05 -24.85
CA ARG A 103 -6.01 3.08 -23.92
C ARG A 103 -5.45 1.69 -23.72
N LYS A 104 -4.16 1.49 -24.01
CA LYS A 104 -3.45 0.24 -23.68
C LYS A 104 -3.30 0.11 -22.18
N TYR A 105 -3.64 -1.04 -21.60
CA TYR A 105 -3.36 -1.40 -20.20
C TYR A 105 -1.85 -1.69 -19.98
N THR A 106 -1.00 -0.80 -20.47
CA THR A 106 0.42 -0.78 -20.16
C THR A 106 0.64 0.03 -18.87
N ARG A 107 1.75 -0.19 -18.17
CA ARG A 107 2.17 0.64 -17.03
C ARG A 107 2.10 2.14 -17.38
N GLU A 108 2.48 2.47 -18.59
CA GLU A 108 2.48 3.85 -19.11
C GLU A 108 1.06 4.37 -19.36
N GLY A 109 0.17 3.55 -19.96
CA GLY A 109 -1.23 3.89 -20.14
C GLY A 109 -1.99 4.05 -18.82
N MET A 110 -1.73 3.18 -17.84
CA MET A 110 -2.29 3.31 -16.49
C MET A 110 -1.79 4.58 -15.80
N ARG A 111 -0.49 4.88 -15.91
CA ARG A 111 0.09 6.13 -15.36
C ARG A 111 -0.57 7.36 -15.97
N LYS A 112 -0.72 7.39 -17.29
CA LYS A 112 -1.37 8.49 -18.01
C LYS A 112 -2.83 8.70 -17.55
N ARG A 113 -3.61 7.63 -17.45
CA ARG A 113 -4.99 7.69 -16.97
C ARG A 113 -5.08 8.26 -15.55
N VAL A 114 -4.23 7.77 -14.64
CA VAL A 114 -4.24 8.24 -13.25
C VAL A 114 -3.81 9.70 -13.14
N LEU A 115 -2.90 10.17 -14.00
CA LEU A 115 -2.52 11.60 -14.10
C LEU A 115 -3.69 12.45 -14.62
N GLU A 116 -4.42 11.99 -15.64
CA GLU A 116 -5.61 12.67 -16.17
C GLU A 116 -6.71 12.77 -15.11
N GLU A 117 -7.00 11.70 -14.35
CA GLU A 117 -7.97 11.71 -13.26
C GLU A 117 -7.59 12.71 -12.14
N ARG A 118 -6.30 12.83 -11.83
CA ARG A 118 -5.81 13.81 -10.84
C ARG A 118 -5.89 15.24 -11.35
N MET A 119 -5.61 15.45 -12.63
CA MET A 119 -5.77 16.74 -13.28
C MET A 119 -7.24 17.19 -13.26
N ASP A 120 -8.17 16.28 -13.56
CA ASP A 120 -9.61 16.59 -13.49
C ASP A 120 -10.06 16.92 -12.06
N LYS A 121 -9.52 16.21 -11.06
CA LYS A 121 -9.76 16.54 -9.65
C LYS A 121 -9.13 17.88 -9.27
N ALA A 122 -7.97 18.21 -9.81
CA ALA A 122 -7.32 19.50 -9.59
C ALA A 122 -8.16 20.66 -10.18
N LYS A 123 -8.66 20.50 -11.40
CA LYS A 123 -9.53 21.52 -12.05
C LYS A 123 -10.84 21.79 -11.31
N LYS A 124 -11.40 20.77 -10.66
CA LYS A 124 -12.65 20.87 -9.89
C LYS A 124 -12.44 21.32 -8.44
N ALA A 125 -11.20 21.39 -7.98
CA ALA A 125 -10.88 21.78 -6.61
C ALA A 125 -10.87 23.29 -6.45
N SER A 126 -11.13 23.76 -5.23
CA SER A 126 -11.00 25.17 -4.85
C SER A 126 -10.08 25.27 -3.62
N TYR A 127 -9.00 26.01 -3.77
CA TYR A 127 -8.05 26.28 -2.69
C TYR A 127 -7.73 27.76 -2.62
N LYS A 128 -7.58 28.30 -1.40
CA LYS A 128 -6.92 29.58 -1.19
C LYS A 128 -5.40 29.37 -1.32
N VAL A 129 -4.77 30.07 -2.27
CA VAL A 129 -3.34 29.96 -2.54
C VAL A 129 -2.57 31.05 -1.80
N GLN A 130 -1.55 30.66 -1.05
CA GLN A 130 -0.55 31.55 -0.45
C GLN A 130 0.80 31.22 -1.07
N LEU A 131 1.29 32.10 -1.95
CA LEU A 131 2.55 31.92 -2.62
C LEU A 131 3.72 32.28 -1.70
N ALA A 132 4.81 31.53 -1.78
CA ALA A 132 6.10 31.90 -1.22
C ALA A 132 6.72 33.06 -2.02
N ASN A 133 7.80 33.65 -1.50
CA ASN A 133 8.57 34.69 -2.21
C ASN A 133 9.40 34.13 -3.38
N ASN A 134 9.51 32.83 -3.48
CA ASN A 134 10.26 32.11 -4.48
C ASN A 134 9.36 31.07 -5.17
N LEU A 135 9.51 30.92 -6.50
CA LEU A 135 8.73 29.97 -7.30
C LEU A 135 8.87 28.51 -6.83
N TYR A 136 10.05 28.16 -6.37
CA TYR A 136 10.40 26.82 -5.84
C TYR A 136 10.40 26.77 -4.30
N GLY A 137 9.88 27.81 -3.65
CA GLY A 137 9.71 27.85 -2.20
C GLY A 137 8.54 27.00 -1.71
N GLU A 138 8.25 27.06 -0.41
CA GLU A 138 7.11 26.36 0.19
C GLU A 138 5.83 27.19 0.02
N HIS A 139 5.03 26.87 -0.98
CA HIS A 139 3.69 27.42 -1.16
C HIS A 139 2.69 26.72 -0.24
N THR A 140 1.60 27.41 0.11
CA THR A 140 0.53 26.83 0.94
C THR A 140 -0.80 26.88 0.20
N LEU A 141 -1.48 25.72 0.09
CA LEU A 141 -2.86 25.62 -0.32
C LEU A 141 -3.75 25.39 0.90
N ILE A 142 -4.85 26.12 1.01
CA ILE A 142 -5.83 25.98 2.09
C ILE A 142 -7.16 25.59 1.49
N ASN A 143 -7.73 24.46 1.89
CA ASN A 143 -9.05 24.02 1.42
C ASN A 143 -10.19 24.73 2.17
N GLU A 144 -11.43 24.54 1.72
CA GLU A 144 -12.63 25.12 2.32
C GLU A 144 -12.84 24.77 3.80
N LYS A 145 -12.28 23.63 4.24
CA LYS A 145 -12.32 23.18 5.64
C LYS A 145 -11.17 23.75 6.50
N GLY A 146 -10.35 24.66 5.94
CA GLY A 146 -9.22 25.28 6.64
C GLY A 146 -7.97 24.40 6.73
N ARG A 147 -7.94 23.20 6.14
CA ARG A 147 -6.74 22.35 6.12
C ARG A 147 -5.71 22.90 5.15
N SER A 148 -4.49 23.08 5.64
CA SER A 148 -3.36 23.59 4.86
C SER A 148 -2.48 22.48 4.31
N TYR A 149 -1.90 22.72 3.12
CA TYR A 149 -0.99 21.81 2.43
C TYR A 149 0.23 22.61 1.96
N LYS A 150 1.42 22.22 2.42
CA LYS A 150 2.69 22.83 2.00
C LYS A 150 3.23 22.11 0.78
N ILE A 151 3.56 22.85 -0.26
CA ILE A 151 3.99 22.32 -1.57
C ILE A 151 5.27 23.00 -2.00
N THR A 152 6.23 22.20 -2.46
CA THR A 152 7.43 22.66 -3.16
C THR A 152 7.41 22.14 -4.59
N LEU A 153 7.65 22.99 -5.58
CA LEU A 153 7.71 22.59 -6.99
C LEU A 153 9.11 22.17 -7.36
N HIS A 154 9.26 21.15 -8.20
CA HIS A 154 10.55 20.69 -8.71
C HIS A 154 10.69 20.93 -10.21
N ASP A 155 9.86 20.30 -11.05
CA ASP A 155 9.93 20.38 -12.49
C ASP A 155 8.63 20.92 -13.08
N PHE A 156 8.73 22.01 -13.82
CA PHE A 156 7.60 22.64 -14.50
C PHE A 156 7.15 21.85 -15.73
N LYS A 157 8.04 21.18 -16.43
CA LYS A 157 7.73 20.41 -17.63
C LYS A 157 6.90 19.17 -17.27
N ASP A 158 7.39 18.42 -16.30
CA ASP A 158 6.75 17.17 -15.85
C ASP A 158 5.74 17.40 -14.70
N LYS A 159 5.53 18.65 -14.28
CA LYS A 159 4.63 19.07 -13.21
C LYS A 159 4.85 18.25 -11.93
N THR A 160 6.10 18.08 -11.56
CA THR A 160 6.50 17.35 -10.35
C THR A 160 6.82 18.29 -9.20
N GLY A 161 6.71 17.77 -7.99
CA GLY A 161 6.98 18.51 -6.77
C GLY A 161 6.85 17.63 -5.54
N TYR A 162 6.95 18.27 -4.40
CA TYR A 162 6.85 17.62 -3.09
C TYR A 162 5.64 18.15 -2.32
N ILE A 163 4.94 17.24 -1.65
CA ILE A 163 3.91 17.50 -0.66
C ILE A 163 3.85 16.36 0.36
N ASN A 164 3.86 16.67 1.65
CA ASN A 164 3.70 15.64 2.69
C ASN A 164 2.24 15.24 2.84
N ASN A 165 1.75 14.32 2.03
CA ASN A 165 0.44 13.70 2.18
C ASN A 165 0.44 12.23 1.72
N ILE A 166 -0.60 11.49 2.12
CA ILE A 166 -0.73 10.06 1.82
C ILE A 166 -0.76 9.79 0.31
N ASP A 167 -1.46 10.62 -0.49
CA ASP A 167 -1.51 10.45 -1.94
C ASP A 167 -0.10 10.53 -2.56
N TRP A 168 0.73 11.47 -2.15
CA TRP A 168 2.11 11.60 -2.65
C TRP A 168 2.98 10.41 -2.20
N LYS A 169 2.83 10.00 -0.94
CA LYS A 169 3.59 8.87 -0.34
C LYS A 169 3.26 7.50 -0.98
N THR A 170 2.14 7.35 -1.70
CA THR A 170 1.66 6.03 -2.18
C THR A 170 1.51 5.92 -3.69
N ASN A 171 1.43 7.03 -4.43
CA ASN A 171 1.01 7.03 -5.82
C ASN A 171 2.12 6.76 -6.85
N LYS A 172 3.39 6.84 -6.48
CA LYS A 172 4.56 6.67 -7.37
C LYS A 172 4.54 7.55 -8.64
N LEU A 173 3.93 8.73 -8.57
CA LEU A 173 3.78 9.64 -9.72
C LEU A 173 4.64 10.90 -9.64
N GLY A 174 5.21 11.21 -8.46
CA GLY A 174 5.92 12.46 -8.21
C GLY A 174 5.03 13.71 -8.22
N THR A 175 3.71 13.54 -8.29
CA THR A 175 2.72 14.62 -8.33
C THR A 175 1.41 14.21 -7.68
N THR A 176 0.56 15.18 -7.34
CA THR A 176 -0.78 15.00 -6.77
C THR A 176 -1.75 16.04 -7.33
N LYS A 177 -3.05 15.89 -7.08
CA LYS A 177 -4.03 16.92 -7.44
C LYS A 177 -3.69 18.32 -6.89
N HIS A 178 -3.05 18.39 -5.72
CA HIS A 178 -2.66 19.66 -5.09
C HIS A 178 -1.48 20.32 -5.83
N ILE A 179 -0.47 19.53 -6.18
CA ILE A 179 0.67 20.00 -6.99
C ILE A 179 0.17 20.47 -8.36
N MET A 180 -0.68 19.67 -9.03
CA MET A 180 -1.27 20.04 -10.31
C MET A 180 -2.12 21.30 -10.24
N TYR A 181 -2.89 21.48 -9.14
CA TYR A 181 -3.66 22.69 -8.91
C TYR A 181 -2.76 23.92 -8.82
N LEU A 182 -1.66 23.83 -8.08
CA LEU A 182 -0.71 24.93 -7.93
C LEU A 182 -0.06 25.27 -9.26
N PHE A 183 0.34 24.31 -10.08
CA PHE A 183 0.86 24.58 -11.42
C PHE A 183 -0.16 25.30 -12.30
N ASN A 184 -1.42 24.84 -12.34
CA ASN A 184 -2.48 25.50 -13.09
C ASN A 184 -2.69 26.94 -12.60
N TYR A 185 -2.72 27.15 -11.28
CA TYR A 185 -2.86 28.46 -10.69
C TYR A 185 -1.73 29.42 -11.13
N LEU A 186 -0.49 28.94 -11.13
CA LEU A 186 0.68 29.73 -11.55
C LEU A 186 0.67 30.02 -13.06
N GLU A 187 0.23 29.07 -13.88
CA GLU A 187 0.06 29.26 -15.33
C GLU A 187 -1.03 30.28 -15.65
N GLU A 188 -2.14 30.31 -14.92
CA GLU A 188 -3.25 31.25 -15.07
C GLU A 188 -2.90 32.67 -14.54
N ASN A 189 -2.03 32.76 -13.51
CA ASN A 189 -1.68 34.01 -12.84
C ASN A 189 -0.26 34.46 -13.21
N GLN A 190 0.07 34.54 -14.50
CA GLN A 190 1.41 34.82 -15.02
C GLN A 190 2.06 36.09 -14.45
N ALA A 191 1.28 37.19 -14.33
CA ALA A 191 1.79 38.47 -13.81
C ALA A 191 2.29 38.35 -12.35
N GLN A 192 1.64 37.52 -11.54
CA GLN A 192 2.07 37.27 -10.16
C GLN A 192 3.24 36.29 -10.13
N THR A 193 3.23 35.27 -10.96
CA THR A 193 4.28 34.24 -11.09
C THR A 193 5.61 34.87 -11.57
N GLN A 194 5.57 35.86 -12.45
CA GLN A 194 6.77 36.55 -12.93
C GLN A 194 7.49 37.34 -11.84
N LYS A 195 6.80 37.75 -10.78
CA LYS A 195 7.39 38.50 -9.65
C LYS A 195 8.14 37.62 -8.66
N LEU A 196 7.96 36.31 -8.74
CA LEU A 196 8.63 35.35 -7.84
C LEU A 196 10.09 35.15 -8.28
N LEU A 197 10.99 35.03 -7.30
CA LEU A 197 12.34 34.58 -7.57
C LEU A 197 12.30 33.16 -8.13
N LYS A 198 13.15 32.88 -9.16
CA LYS A 198 13.14 31.61 -9.88
C LYS A 198 14.32 30.70 -9.56
N THR A 199 15.17 31.10 -8.62
CA THR A 199 16.28 30.30 -8.13
C THR A 199 15.79 29.25 -7.16
N PHE A 200 16.34 28.04 -7.21
CA PHE A 200 15.95 27.00 -6.27
C PHE A 200 16.52 27.30 -4.88
N PRO A 201 15.69 27.44 -3.82
CA PRO A 201 16.13 28.06 -2.57
C PRO A 201 16.95 27.14 -1.65
N PHE A 202 16.90 25.82 -1.86
CA PHE A 202 17.54 24.83 -1.01
C PHE A 202 17.83 23.51 -1.77
N ILE A 203 18.78 22.75 -1.26
CA ILE A 203 19.05 21.38 -1.68
C ILE A 203 18.02 20.49 -0.98
N ASP A 204 17.13 19.88 -1.75
CA ASP A 204 16.02 19.09 -1.23
C ASP A 204 16.43 17.62 -1.07
N ILE A 205 16.38 17.12 0.17
CA ILE A 205 16.60 15.69 0.49
C ILE A 205 15.26 15.09 0.84
N TYR A 206 14.80 14.14 0.04
CA TYR A 206 13.44 13.61 0.11
C TYR A 206 13.38 12.13 -0.28
N THR A 207 12.25 11.47 -0.08
CA THR A 207 12.02 10.13 -0.62
C THR A 207 11.37 10.24 -2.00
N ASP A 208 12.00 9.68 -3.03
CA ASP A 208 11.56 9.84 -4.42
C ASP A 208 10.51 8.79 -4.84
N PRO A 209 9.24 9.15 -5.02
CA PRO A 209 8.19 8.22 -5.44
C PRO A 209 8.44 7.60 -6.82
N LEU A 210 9.20 8.30 -7.68
CA LEU A 210 9.55 7.80 -9.02
C LEU A 210 10.67 6.76 -8.97
N ASN A 211 11.42 6.71 -7.87
CA ASN A 211 12.56 5.82 -7.65
C ASN A 211 12.34 4.94 -6.41
N ASP A 212 11.18 4.28 -6.32
CA ASP A 212 10.80 3.37 -5.25
C ASP A 212 11.02 3.91 -3.82
N TYR A 213 10.80 5.22 -3.64
CA TYR A 213 10.96 5.92 -2.37
C TYR A 213 12.38 5.84 -1.77
N LYS A 214 13.40 5.70 -2.63
CA LYS A 214 14.78 5.83 -2.19
C LYS A 214 15.03 7.26 -1.70
N ILE A 215 15.90 7.42 -0.71
CA ILE A 215 16.33 8.75 -0.29
C ILE A 215 17.12 9.35 -1.43
N SER A 216 16.65 10.50 -1.92
CA SER A 216 17.17 11.19 -3.09
C SER A 216 17.44 12.64 -2.76
N TRP A 217 18.26 13.29 -3.57
CA TRP A 217 18.44 14.72 -3.49
C TRP A 217 18.13 15.40 -4.83
N PHE A 218 17.67 16.64 -4.75
CA PHE A 218 17.36 17.46 -5.90
C PHE A 218 17.85 18.88 -5.70
N TYR A 219 18.63 19.38 -6.66
CA TYR A 219 19.02 20.76 -6.78
C TYR A 219 19.41 21.03 -8.24
N PRO A 220 18.69 21.90 -8.97
CA PRO A 220 18.89 22.10 -10.41
C PRO A 220 20.00 23.09 -10.77
N GLU A 221 20.59 23.77 -9.76
CA GLU A 221 21.60 24.81 -9.97
C GLU A 221 22.99 24.32 -9.55
N THR A 222 23.99 25.20 -9.62
CA THR A 222 25.37 24.88 -9.22
C THR A 222 25.49 24.81 -7.71
N LEU A 223 26.03 23.69 -7.21
CA LEU A 223 26.32 23.49 -5.79
C LEU A 223 27.54 24.30 -5.34
N ASP A 224 27.56 24.72 -4.09
CA ASP A 224 28.77 25.17 -3.43
C ASP A 224 29.76 23.99 -3.29
N PRO A 225 31.10 24.22 -3.39
CA PRO A 225 32.08 23.14 -3.29
C PRO A 225 32.01 22.30 -2.01
N PHE A 226 31.61 22.89 -0.88
CA PHE A 226 31.46 22.16 0.39
C PHE A 226 30.19 21.30 0.39
N GLU A 227 29.08 21.82 -0.13
CA GLU A 227 27.83 21.10 -0.34
C GLU A 227 28.05 19.93 -1.31
N GLU A 228 28.70 20.17 -2.44
CA GLU A 228 29.02 19.15 -3.43
C GLU A 228 29.87 18.03 -2.83
N LYS A 229 30.90 18.38 -2.05
CA LYS A 229 31.75 17.42 -1.35
C LYS A 229 30.95 16.58 -0.38
N LEU A 230 30.05 17.18 0.40
CA LEU A 230 29.18 16.48 1.33
C LEU A 230 28.28 15.51 0.58
N LEU A 231 27.55 15.97 -0.45
CA LEU A 231 26.66 15.13 -1.24
C LEU A 231 27.41 13.96 -1.89
N LYS A 232 28.55 14.22 -2.55
CA LYS A 232 29.37 13.19 -3.20
C LYS A 232 29.88 12.14 -2.23
N SER A 233 30.16 12.51 -0.97
CA SER A 233 30.64 11.53 0.03
C SER A 233 29.61 10.48 0.42
N TYR A 234 28.30 10.77 0.26
CA TYR A 234 27.20 9.85 0.62
C TYR A 234 26.42 9.33 -0.59
N PHE A 235 26.12 10.18 -1.54
CA PHE A 235 25.40 9.82 -2.77
C PHE A 235 26.32 9.38 -3.92
N LYS A 236 27.64 9.57 -3.76
CA LYS A 236 28.63 9.33 -4.83
C LYS A 236 28.31 10.16 -6.08
N ASN A 237 28.09 9.48 -7.22
CA ASN A 237 27.70 10.13 -8.48
C ASN A 237 26.21 9.90 -8.82
N GLN A 238 25.40 9.54 -7.83
CA GLN A 238 23.97 9.27 -7.99
C GLN A 238 23.14 10.35 -7.29
N THR A 239 21.89 10.48 -7.68
CA THR A 239 20.91 11.35 -7.02
C THR A 239 20.17 10.64 -5.89
N PHE A 240 20.45 9.37 -5.64
CA PHE A 240 19.81 8.56 -4.61
C PHE A 240 20.82 7.64 -3.90
N ILE A 241 20.41 7.07 -2.77
CA ILE A 241 21.13 6.02 -2.05
C ILE A 241 20.32 4.73 -2.00
N GLU A 242 21.03 3.60 -1.96
CA GLU A 242 20.40 2.29 -1.74
C GLU A 242 20.10 2.07 -0.24
N ASP A 243 19.09 1.25 0.07
CA ASP A 243 18.69 0.98 1.45
C ASP A 243 19.83 0.39 2.31
N SER A 244 20.77 -0.34 1.70
CA SER A 244 21.98 -0.83 2.35
C SER A 244 22.93 0.27 2.87
N GLN A 245 22.79 1.49 2.37
CA GLN A 245 23.61 2.66 2.75
C GLN A 245 22.96 3.49 3.86
N LEU A 246 21.72 3.19 4.26
CA LEU A 246 20.98 3.93 5.27
C LEU A 246 21.71 4.03 6.62
N PRO A 247 22.42 2.99 7.13
CA PRO A 247 23.20 3.14 8.36
C PRO A 247 24.23 4.27 8.31
N SER A 248 24.93 4.42 7.18
CA SER A 248 25.92 5.50 7.01
C SER A 248 25.26 6.88 6.81
N PHE A 249 24.04 6.91 6.33
CA PHE A 249 23.29 8.13 6.04
C PHE A 249 22.92 8.92 7.31
N PHE A 250 22.86 8.29 8.46
CA PHE A 250 22.72 9.00 9.74
C PHE A 250 23.84 10.01 9.98
N SER A 251 25.06 9.67 9.56
CA SER A 251 26.20 10.62 9.61
C SER A 251 26.01 11.79 8.64
N PHE A 252 25.38 11.58 7.49
CA PHE A 252 24.99 12.66 6.59
C PHE A 252 24.02 13.64 7.27
N ILE A 253 22.97 13.14 7.89
CA ILE A 253 21.96 13.97 8.58
C ILE A 253 22.64 14.89 9.62
N ASN A 254 23.58 14.35 10.40
CA ASN A 254 24.29 15.13 11.41
C ASN A 254 25.16 16.24 10.78
N LYS A 255 25.88 15.92 9.70
CA LYS A 255 26.74 16.90 9.01
C LYS A 255 25.93 17.93 8.22
N ALA A 256 24.79 17.54 7.68
CA ALA A 256 23.91 18.41 6.90
C ALA A 256 23.33 19.57 7.74
N ARG A 257 23.27 19.41 9.08
CA ARG A 257 22.83 20.49 10.00
C ARG A 257 23.70 21.74 9.94
N ASP A 258 24.96 21.61 9.52
CA ASP A 258 25.88 22.73 9.39
C ASP A 258 25.67 23.54 8.09
N PHE A 259 24.73 23.09 7.23
CA PHE A 259 24.43 23.69 5.93
C PHE A 259 22.98 24.20 5.90
N GLU A 260 22.78 25.50 5.99
CA GLU A 260 21.44 26.13 5.98
C GLU A 260 20.62 25.81 4.73
N ARG A 261 21.29 25.60 3.59
CA ARG A 261 20.63 25.30 2.31
C ARG A 261 20.21 23.85 2.14
N ILE A 262 20.62 22.92 3.02
CA ILE A 262 20.20 21.52 2.93
C ILE A 262 18.92 21.34 3.74
N LYS A 263 17.83 21.00 3.02
CA LYS A 263 16.54 20.73 3.62
C LYS A 263 16.25 19.24 3.57
N ILE A 264 16.20 18.59 4.72
CA ILE A 264 15.83 17.19 4.85
C ILE A 264 14.33 17.11 5.18
N ARG A 265 13.57 16.38 4.34
CA ARG A 265 12.14 16.22 4.50
C ARG A 265 11.82 15.21 5.61
N GLU A 266 10.65 15.37 6.21
CA GLU A 266 10.19 14.55 7.35
C GLU A 266 10.15 13.06 7.02
N GLU A 267 9.68 12.67 5.83
CA GLU A 267 9.62 11.27 5.41
C GLU A 267 10.97 10.57 5.26
N VAL A 268 12.07 11.35 5.16
CA VAL A 268 13.43 10.78 5.20
C VAL A 268 13.71 10.23 6.60
N PHE A 269 13.33 10.97 7.64
CA PHE A 269 13.46 10.50 9.02
C PHE A 269 12.54 9.31 9.29
N GLU A 270 11.28 9.36 8.82
CA GLU A 270 10.33 8.24 8.91
C GLU A 270 10.90 6.97 8.24
N LYS A 271 11.52 7.10 7.07
CA LYS A 271 12.17 5.97 6.38
C LYS A 271 13.36 5.43 7.17
N MET A 272 14.20 6.31 7.70
CA MET A 272 15.35 5.93 8.54
C MET A 272 14.90 5.18 9.80
N GLU A 273 13.91 5.72 10.50
CA GLU A 273 13.31 5.09 11.69
C GLU A 273 12.77 3.69 11.36
N THR A 274 11.96 3.60 10.30
CA THR A 274 11.40 2.31 9.84
C THR A 274 12.49 1.29 9.51
N TYR A 275 13.58 1.72 8.90
CA TYR A 275 14.72 0.86 8.57
C TYR A 275 15.40 0.30 9.84
N PHE A 276 15.71 1.17 10.81
CA PHE A 276 16.36 0.74 12.05
C PHE A 276 15.45 -0.16 12.89
N GLU A 277 14.18 0.19 13.04
CA GLU A 277 13.20 -0.65 13.74
C GLU A 277 13.08 -2.05 13.08
N THR A 278 13.03 -2.09 11.74
CA THR A 278 12.95 -3.37 11.02
C THR A 278 14.19 -4.23 11.26
N ASN A 279 15.38 -3.64 11.19
CA ASN A 279 16.62 -4.34 11.45
C ASN A 279 16.73 -4.84 12.89
N GLU A 280 16.32 -4.05 13.86
CA GLU A 280 16.27 -4.46 15.27
C GLU A 280 15.33 -5.64 15.46
N LEU A 281 14.13 -5.59 14.90
CA LEU A 281 13.17 -6.70 14.95
C LEU A 281 13.70 -7.96 14.27
N ASP A 282 14.42 -7.82 13.16
CA ASP A 282 15.03 -8.97 12.46
C ASP A 282 16.19 -9.58 13.28
N GLN A 283 16.97 -8.77 13.98
CA GLN A 283 18.01 -9.28 14.91
C GLN A 283 17.39 -10.03 16.09
N ILE A 284 16.36 -9.44 16.72
CA ILE A 284 15.63 -10.12 17.83
C ILE A 284 15.02 -11.42 17.33
N LYS A 285 14.44 -11.45 16.14
CA LYS A 285 13.88 -12.66 15.52
C LYS A 285 14.91 -13.76 15.35
N GLN A 286 16.14 -13.44 14.92
CA GLN A 286 17.22 -14.43 14.74
C GLN A 286 17.69 -15.04 16.06
N GLN A 287 17.57 -14.29 17.16
CA GLN A 287 18.03 -14.71 18.49
C GLN A 287 16.92 -15.35 19.35
N THR A 288 15.65 -15.28 18.90
CA THR A 288 14.49 -15.69 19.68
C THR A 288 13.88 -16.98 19.16
N THR A 289 13.75 -17.97 20.03
CA THR A 289 12.91 -19.15 19.79
C THR A 289 11.53 -18.89 20.38
N LEU A 290 10.49 -18.97 19.53
CA LEU A 290 9.12 -18.75 19.98
C LEU A 290 8.64 -19.91 20.86
N ASN A 291 8.17 -19.60 22.05
CA ASN A 291 7.52 -20.53 22.96
C ASN A 291 6.02 -20.19 23.04
N PHE A 292 5.15 -21.18 22.85
CA PHE A 292 3.70 -21.03 22.88
C PHE A 292 3.07 -21.57 24.18
N ASP A 293 3.87 -21.88 25.20
CA ASP A 293 3.38 -22.50 26.46
C ASP A 293 2.45 -21.57 27.23
N SER A 294 2.57 -20.25 27.07
CA SER A 294 1.66 -19.25 27.65
C SER A 294 0.25 -19.23 27.01
N ILE A 295 0.04 -20.00 25.93
CA ILE A 295 -1.23 -20.10 25.21
C ILE A 295 -1.92 -21.41 25.59
N LYS A 296 -3.11 -21.33 26.21
CA LYS A 296 -3.90 -22.48 26.67
C LYS A 296 -4.60 -23.27 25.55
N ALA A 297 -4.21 -23.06 24.29
CA ALA A 297 -4.76 -23.75 23.14
C ALA A 297 -3.66 -24.38 22.29
N THR A 298 -3.93 -25.53 21.71
CA THR A 298 -3.03 -26.11 20.70
C THR A 298 -3.25 -25.40 19.37
N LEU A 299 -2.27 -24.59 18.97
CA LEU A 299 -2.27 -23.90 17.68
C LEU A 299 -1.99 -24.88 16.53
N TYR A 300 -2.78 -24.76 15.46
CA TYR A 300 -2.49 -25.45 14.21
C TYR A 300 -1.19 -24.92 13.56
N PRO A 301 -0.50 -25.70 12.70
CA PRO A 301 0.73 -25.26 12.06
C PRO A 301 0.62 -23.90 11.37
N TYR A 302 -0.42 -23.66 10.57
CA TYR A 302 -0.65 -22.38 9.89
C TYR A 302 -0.87 -21.20 10.85
N GLN A 303 -1.51 -21.46 12.02
CA GLN A 303 -1.68 -20.43 13.05
C GLN A 303 -0.34 -20.07 13.70
N LYS A 304 0.52 -21.06 13.96
CA LYS A 304 1.88 -20.83 14.45
C LYS A 304 2.70 -20.02 13.46
N GLU A 305 2.59 -20.30 12.17
CA GLU A 305 3.25 -19.52 11.12
C GLU A 305 2.74 -18.08 11.07
N GLY A 306 1.43 -17.87 11.13
CA GLY A 306 0.80 -16.55 11.18
C GLY A 306 1.24 -15.73 12.39
N VAL A 307 1.29 -16.34 13.57
CA VAL A 307 1.77 -15.73 14.81
C VAL A 307 3.27 -15.41 14.70
N ALA A 308 4.10 -16.36 14.25
CA ALA A 308 5.53 -16.17 14.07
C ALA A 308 5.86 -15.04 13.09
N PHE A 309 5.08 -14.92 12.02
CA PHE A 309 5.16 -13.79 11.09
C PHE A 309 4.81 -12.46 11.77
N SER A 310 3.75 -12.46 12.60
CA SER A 310 3.17 -11.25 13.18
C SER A 310 3.98 -10.67 14.33
N VAL A 311 4.60 -11.51 15.16
CA VAL A 311 5.32 -11.11 16.38
C VAL A 311 6.44 -10.12 16.08
N PHE A 312 7.22 -10.36 15.02
CA PHE A 312 8.37 -9.54 14.64
C PHE A 312 8.04 -8.49 13.57
N LYS A 313 6.79 -8.06 13.47
CA LYS A 313 6.37 -7.00 12.56
C LYS A 313 5.76 -5.82 13.34
N LYS A 314 6.02 -4.60 12.86
CA LYS A 314 5.42 -3.38 13.41
C LYS A 314 3.90 -3.36 13.19
N ALA A 315 3.48 -3.72 12.00
CA ALA A 315 2.09 -3.85 11.63
C ALA A 315 1.88 -5.03 10.68
N VAL A 316 0.75 -5.73 10.82
CA VAL A 316 0.40 -6.88 10.01
C VAL A 316 -1.11 -6.97 9.83
N ILE A 317 -1.55 -7.52 8.71
CA ILE A 317 -2.95 -7.85 8.46
C ILE A 317 -3.06 -9.37 8.40
N ILE A 318 -3.85 -9.96 9.30
CA ILE A 318 -4.23 -11.36 9.26
C ILE A 318 -5.52 -11.46 8.42
N ALA A 319 -5.39 -11.93 7.18
CA ALA A 319 -6.46 -11.98 6.18
C ALA A 319 -6.94 -13.41 5.90
N ASP A 320 -6.82 -14.30 6.88
CA ASP A 320 -7.32 -15.68 6.79
C ASP A 320 -8.85 -15.72 6.60
N GLU A 321 -9.36 -16.81 6.04
CA GLU A 321 -10.80 -17.01 5.90
C GLU A 321 -11.53 -17.04 7.26
N MET A 322 -12.85 -16.87 7.23
CA MET A 322 -13.68 -16.95 8.44
C MET A 322 -13.56 -18.34 9.08
N GLY A 323 -13.51 -18.38 10.42
CA GLY A 323 -13.43 -19.63 11.16
C GLY A 323 -12.01 -20.20 11.37
N LEU A 324 -10.98 -19.63 10.75
CA LEU A 324 -9.57 -20.09 10.88
C LEU A 324 -8.87 -19.58 12.15
N GLY A 325 -9.60 -19.02 13.11
CA GLY A 325 -9.07 -18.63 14.42
C GLY A 325 -8.19 -17.39 14.42
N LYS A 326 -8.54 -16.37 13.59
CA LYS A 326 -7.84 -15.07 13.57
C LYS A 326 -7.73 -14.43 14.97
N THR A 327 -8.80 -14.50 15.76
CA THR A 327 -8.80 -13.98 17.15
C THR A 327 -7.75 -14.68 18.01
N LEU A 328 -7.66 -16.01 17.92
CA LEU A 328 -6.64 -16.77 18.64
C LEU A 328 -5.21 -16.40 18.18
N GLN A 329 -5.00 -16.22 16.88
CA GLN A 329 -3.70 -15.76 16.37
C GLN A 329 -3.34 -14.35 16.88
N ALA A 330 -4.30 -13.41 16.90
CA ALA A 330 -4.09 -12.06 17.40
C ALA A 330 -3.79 -12.04 18.91
N ILE A 331 -4.52 -12.82 19.72
CA ILE A 331 -4.26 -13.00 21.15
C ILE A 331 -2.87 -13.61 21.36
N SER A 332 -2.55 -14.68 20.65
CA SER A 332 -1.24 -15.34 20.76
C SER A 332 -0.10 -14.39 20.37
N THR A 333 -0.29 -13.56 19.33
CA THR A 333 0.68 -12.54 18.95
C THR A 333 0.91 -11.53 20.07
N ALA A 334 -0.17 -11.04 20.73
CA ALA A 334 -0.05 -10.10 21.84
C ALA A 334 0.70 -10.70 23.03
N ILE A 335 0.41 -11.97 23.38
CA ILE A 335 1.09 -12.68 24.47
C ILE A 335 2.59 -12.85 24.16
N LEU A 336 2.93 -13.32 22.96
CA LEU A 336 4.34 -13.47 22.59
C LEU A 336 5.07 -12.11 22.52
N LYS A 337 4.39 -11.03 22.09
CA LYS A 337 4.97 -9.69 22.17
C LYS A 337 5.19 -9.25 23.64
N LYS A 338 4.29 -9.59 24.54
CA LYS A 338 4.51 -9.37 25.99
C LYS A 338 5.75 -10.10 26.47
N ASP A 339 5.91 -11.38 26.15
CA ASP A 339 7.01 -12.22 26.61
C ASP A 339 8.37 -11.77 26.03
N ILE A 340 8.40 -11.34 24.76
CA ILE A 340 9.64 -10.99 24.06
C ILE A 340 10.02 -9.53 24.28
N PHE A 341 9.05 -8.60 24.17
CA PHE A 341 9.28 -7.15 24.19
C PHE A 341 8.87 -6.49 25.49
N SER A 342 8.38 -7.26 26.48
CA SER A 342 7.90 -6.76 27.77
C SER A 342 6.73 -5.78 27.64
N PHE A 343 5.86 -5.96 26.65
CA PHE A 343 4.66 -5.15 26.47
C PHE A 343 3.74 -5.26 27.70
N LYS A 344 3.15 -4.16 28.11
CA LYS A 344 2.35 -4.06 29.35
C LYS A 344 0.86 -3.91 29.09
N LYS A 345 0.47 -3.27 27.97
CA LYS A 345 -0.93 -2.99 27.66
C LYS A 345 -1.22 -3.18 26.18
N THR A 346 -2.28 -3.93 25.89
CA THR A 346 -2.81 -4.14 24.53
C THR A 346 -4.22 -3.58 24.43
N LEU A 347 -4.47 -2.74 23.41
CA LEU A 347 -5.81 -2.22 23.10
C LEU A 347 -6.45 -3.07 21.99
N VAL A 348 -7.61 -3.65 22.26
CA VAL A 348 -8.43 -4.33 21.26
C VAL A 348 -9.58 -3.44 20.85
N ILE A 349 -9.63 -3.06 19.59
CA ILE A 349 -10.70 -2.25 19.01
C ILE A 349 -11.54 -3.16 18.11
N CYS A 350 -12.79 -3.38 18.49
CA CYS A 350 -13.68 -4.33 17.82
C CYS A 350 -15.11 -3.77 17.67
N PRO A 351 -15.99 -4.42 16.89
CA PRO A 351 -17.42 -4.10 16.93
C PRO A 351 -18.04 -4.21 18.33
N ALA A 352 -18.98 -3.33 18.66
CA ALA A 352 -19.61 -3.29 19.98
C ALA A 352 -20.22 -4.65 20.40
N SER A 353 -20.77 -5.40 19.45
CA SER A 353 -21.42 -6.71 19.67
C SER A 353 -20.47 -7.81 20.12
N VAL A 354 -19.17 -7.72 19.84
CA VAL A 354 -18.20 -8.78 20.11
C VAL A 354 -17.22 -8.47 21.26
N LYS A 355 -17.36 -7.33 21.95
CA LYS A 355 -16.48 -6.97 23.08
C LYS A 355 -16.39 -8.07 24.16
N ASN A 356 -17.53 -8.57 24.60
CA ASN A 356 -17.57 -9.62 25.62
C ASN A 356 -17.05 -10.97 25.08
N GLN A 357 -17.25 -11.26 23.79
CA GLN A 357 -16.65 -12.43 23.16
C GLN A 357 -15.12 -12.34 23.21
N TRP A 358 -14.53 -11.20 22.85
CA TRP A 358 -13.09 -10.96 22.95
C TRP A 358 -12.56 -11.19 24.36
N LYS A 359 -13.26 -10.62 25.38
CA LYS A 359 -12.90 -10.84 26.79
C LYS A 359 -12.91 -12.34 27.14
N ASN A 360 -13.96 -13.06 26.76
CA ASN A 360 -14.09 -14.47 27.04
C ASN A 360 -13.01 -15.31 26.34
N GLU A 361 -12.63 -14.97 25.09
CA GLU A 361 -11.57 -15.64 24.36
C GLU A 361 -10.20 -15.40 24.98
N VAL A 362 -9.89 -14.15 25.42
CA VAL A 362 -8.65 -13.86 26.17
C VAL A 362 -8.56 -14.73 27.42
N LEU A 363 -9.61 -14.74 28.25
CA LEU A 363 -9.65 -15.51 29.52
C LEU A 363 -9.59 -17.03 29.28
N LYS A 364 -10.13 -17.50 28.14
CA LYS A 364 -10.12 -18.92 27.75
C LYS A 364 -8.72 -19.37 27.32
N PHE A 365 -8.03 -18.54 26.56
CA PHE A 365 -6.78 -18.93 25.90
C PHE A 365 -5.50 -18.48 26.58
N THR A 366 -5.61 -17.64 27.62
CA THR A 366 -4.44 -17.10 28.34
C THR A 366 -4.73 -17.02 29.86
N ASP A 367 -3.69 -16.69 30.65
CA ASP A 367 -3.82 -16.34 32.05
C ASP A 367 -3.93 -14.82 32.26
N GLU A 368 -4.04 -14.06 31.19
CA GLU A 368 -4.06 -12.60 31.25
C GLU A 368 -5.43 -12.06 31.62
N LYS A 369 -5.41 -10.93 32.34
CA LYS A 369 -6.61 -10.17 32.63
C LYS A 369 -7.10 -9.39 31.41
N ALA A 370 -8.40 -9.29 31.25
CA ALA A 370 -9.05 -8.51 30.22
C ALA A 370 -10.21 -7.70 30.76
N VAL A 371 -10.25 -6.41 30.43
CA VAL A 371 -11.31 -5.49 30.81
C VAL A 371 -12.02 -4.93 29.58
N VAL A 372 -13.34 -4.86 29.65
CA VAL A 372 -14.14 -4.13 28.64
C VAL A 372 -14.29 -2.70 29.11
N ILE A 373 -13.82 -1.76 28.31
CA ILE A 373 -13.93 -0.31 28.60
C ILE A 373 -15.34 0.14 28.22
N GLU A 374 -16.17 0.33 29.23
CA GLU A 374 -17.58 0.74 29.09
C GLU A 374 -18.06 1.57 30.30
N GLY A 375 -19.28 2.10 30.24
CA GLY A 375 -19.84 2.96 31.27
C GLY A 375 -19.79 4.45 30.93
N ALA A 376 -19.99 5.31 31.96
CA ALA A 376 -19.91 6.75 31.83
C ALA A 376 -18.47 7.22 31.50
N PRO A 377 -18.26 8.44 30.96
CA PRO A 377 -16.92 8.92 30.60
C PRO A 377 -15.91 8.86 31.76
N ASP A 378 -16.31 9.20 32.99
CA ASP A 378 -15.43 9.16 34.13
C ASP A 378 -15.06 7.73 34.54
N GLU A 379 -15.99 6.79 34.43
CA GLU A 379 -15.75 5.37 34.70
C GLU A 379 -14.74 4.81 33.68
N ARG A 380 -14.92 5.14 32.40
CA ARG A 380 -13.97 4.72 31.37
C ARG A 380 -12.58 5.33 31.57
N ASN A 381 -12.53 6.60 31.90
CA ASN A 381 -11.26 7.27 32.24
C ASN A 381 -10.53 6.59 33.40
N ALA A 382 -11.26 6.20 34.44
CA ALA A 382 -10.70 5.45 35.57
C ALA A 382 -10.16 4.08 35.11
N LEU A 383 -10.85 3.36 34.24
CA LEU A 383 -10.37 2.10 33.68
C LEU A 383 -9.08 2.28 32.85
N TYR A 384 -8.99 3.30 32.00
CA TYR A 384 -7.74 3.58 31.25
C TYR A 384 -6.56 3.87 32.18
N ALA A 385 -6.79 4.59 33.25
CA ALA A 385 -5.73 5.07 34.13
C ALA A 385 -5.28 4.02 35.17
N ASN A 386 -6.22 3.26 35.72
CA ASN A 386 -5.99 2.50 36.96
C ASN A 386 -6.13 0.96 36.77
N ASP A 387 -6.71 0.48 35.66
CA ASP A 387 -6.83 -0.96 35.43
C ASP A 387 -5.50 -1.57 35.01
N ASP A 388 -5.13 -2.68 35.64
CA ASP A 388 -3.88 -3.41 35.40
C ASP A 388 -4.01 -4.58 34.40
N SER A 389 -5.16 -4.69 33.73
CA SER A 389 -5.38 -5.73 32.74
C SER A 389 -4.44 -5.54 31.55
N PHE A 390 -3.91 -6.63 31.04
CA PHE A 390 -3.09 -6.60 29.83
C PHE A 390 -3.93 -6.29 28.58
N PHE A 391 -5.19 -6.77 28.51
CA PHE A 391 -6.10 -6.50 27.40
C PHE A 391 -7.20 -5.50 27.80
N HIS A 392 -7.22 -4.35 27.14
CA HIS A 392 -8.31 -3.39 27.18
C HIS A 392 -9.13 -3.48 25.91
N ILE A 393 -10.44 -3.70 26.02
CA ILE A 393 -11.33 -3.98 24.88
C ILE A 393 -12.33 -2.84 24.73
N ILE A 394 -12.38 -2.23 23.54
CA ILE A 394 -13.22 -1.06 23.26
C ILE A 394 -13.86 -1.19 21.88
N ASN A 395 -14.95 -0.48 21.63
CA ASN A 395 -15.56 -0.39 20.30
C ASN A 395 -15.14 0.90 19.55
N TYR A 396 -15.19 0.83 18.22
CA TYR A 396 -14.77 1.90 17.31
C TYR A 396 -15.39 3.26 17.63
N GLU A 397 -16.70 3.28 17.94
CA GLU A 397 -17.43 4.52 18.20
C GLU A 397 -16.97 5.22 19.49
N THR A 398 -16.44 4.46 20.44
CA THR A 398 -15.93 4.99 21.71
C THR A 398 -14.49 5.50 21.58
N VAL A 399 -13.67 4.90 20.71
CA VAL A 399 -12.28 5.32 20.47
C VAL A 399 -12.20 6.83 20.20
N LEU A 400 -13.03 7.35 19.29
CA LEU A 400 -13.00 8.77 18.90
C LEU A 400 -13.31 9.72 20.06
N ARG A 401 -14.18 9.31 20.94
CA ARG A 401 -14.56 10.12 22.13
C ARG A 401 -13.50 10.07 23.20
N ASP A 402 -12.83 8.93 23.34
CA ASP A 402 -11.89 8.63 24.40
C ASP A 402 -10.42 8.81 23.99
N LEU A 403 -10.14 9.29 22.77
CA LEU A 403 -8.79 9.44 22.22
C LEU A 403 -7.80 10.15 23.18
N PRO A 404 -8.18 11.22 23.91
CA PRO A 404 -7.28 11.86 24.89
C PRO A 404 -6.88 10.93 26.04
N PHE A 405 -7.77 10.04 26.48
CA PHE A 405 -7.50 9.09 27.56
C PHE A 405 -6.67 7.91 27.04
N ILE A 406 -6.98 7.41 25.84
CA ILE A 406 -6.23 6.35 25.15
C ILE A 406 -4.77 6.76 24.98
N ASN A 407 -4.52 7.99 24.50
CA ASN A 407 -3.17 8.51 24.31
C ASN A 407 -2.36 8.59 25.62
N LYS A 408 -3.03 8.88 26.74
CA LYS A 408 -2.38 8.91 28.08
C LYS A 408 -2.11 7.52 28.65
N ALA A 409 -2.87 6.52 28.23
CA ALA A 409 -2.76 5.15 28.77
C ALA A 409 -1.55 4.38 28.23
N HIS A 410 -0.88 4.89 27.17
CA HIS A 410 0.34 4.32 26.57
C HIS A 410 0.21 2.82 26.26
N TYR A 411 -0.55 2.49 25.23
CA TYR A 411 -0.66 1.12 24.74
C TYR A 411 0.55 0.74 23.89
N ASP A 412 1.14 -0.42 24.17
CA ASP A 412 2.28 -0.96 23.43
C ASP A 412 1.85 -1.67 22.13
N PHE A 413 0.63 -2.21 22.11
CA PHE A 413 0.08 -2.95 20.99
C PHE A 413 -1.41 -2.66 20.77
N VAL A 414 -1.81 -2.58 19.50
CA VAL A 414 -3.21 -2.34 19.13
C VAL A 414 -3.66 -3.44 18.16
N ILE A 415 -4.80 -4.04 18.48
CA ILE A 415 -5.48 -5.03 17.62
C ILE A 415 -6.75 -4.38 17.08
N LEU A 416 -6.91 -4.39 15.74
CA LEU A 416 -8.11 -3.91 15.06
C LEU A 416 -8.87 -5.13 14.50
N ASP A 417 -10.02 -5.43 15.07
CA ASP A 417 -10.92 -6.47 14.56
C ASP A 417 -11.93 -5.86 13.57
N GLU A 418 -12.22 -6.56 12.48
CA GLU A 418 -13.06 -6.05 11.39
C GLU A 418 -12.53 -4.72 10.83
N ALA A 419 -11.21 -4.67 10.53
CA ALA A 419 -10.51 -3.45 10.10
C ALA A 419 -11.07 -2.81 8.81
N GLN A 420 -11.92 -3.53 8.04
CA GLN A 420 -12.66 -2.93 6.93
C GLN A 420 -13.58 -1.76 7.34
N LYS A 421 -13.90 -1.61 8.63
CA LYS A 421 -14.66 -0.46 9.14
C LYS A 421 -13.90 0.86 8.99
N ILE A 422 -12.57 0.82 8.94
CA ILE A 422 -11.70 2.02 8.81
C ILE A 422 -11.04 2.13 7.44
N LYS A 423 -11.45 1.32 6.44
CA LYS A 423 -10.84 1.33 5.10
C LYS A 423 -10.94 2.68 4.37
N ASN A 424 -11.94 3.48 4.70
CA ASN A 424 -12.13 4.80 4.13
C ASN A 424 -11.70 5.86 5.14
N TYR A 425 -10.51 6.44 4.94
CA TYR A 425 -9.91 7.47 5.80
C TYR A 425 -10.72 8.80 5.85
N GLU A 426 -11.67 8.99 4.95
CA GLU A 426 -12.57 10.14 4.97
C GLU A 426 -13.77 9.95 5.92
N THR A 427 -13.97 8.73 6.42
CA THR A 427 -15.05 8.45 7.37
C THR A 427 -14.68 8.90 8.79
N ARG A 428 -15.71 9.17 9.58
CA ARG A 428 -15.55 9.63 10.97
C ARG A 428 -14.87 8.59 11.88
N THR A 429 -14.82 7.32 11.44
CA THR A 429 -14.27 6.19 12.20
C THR A 429 -12.86 5.77 11.75
N ALA A 430 -12.31 6.40 10.73
CA ALA A 430 -10.95 6.12 10.26
C ALA A 430 -9.89 7.02 10.88
#